data_7a47d67e54829f40ced545a65db18da0
#
_entry.id   7a47d67e54829f40ced545a65db18da0
#
_cell.length_a   1.000
_cell.length_b   1.000
_cell.length_c   1.000
_cell.angle_alpha   90.00
_cell.angle_beta   90.00
_cell.angle_gamma   90.00
#
_symmetry.space_group_name_H-M   'P 1'
#
loop_
_entity.id
_entity.type
_entity.pdbx_description
1 polymer ?
#
loop_
_entity_poly.entity_id
_entity_poly.type
_entity_poly.pdbx_seq_one_letter_code
_entity_poly.pdbx_strand_id
1 'polypeptide(L)'
;MKPPLKKIVLQSFREILVGGKTFTALGSQVLSLAEVKNYPMICLGRETMTYQFYSQFFLKHCLELTPDTEVATTDQILPLVKNELGLAFLPEKIAEEAIARHEIVQIALQDPVPERQICMVYDVEHSLNAPTRQLKNLILGGSVEPEKSVDIRVYKK
;
A
#
# COMPACT_ATOMS: atom_id res chain seq x y z
N MET A 1 9.97 -18.49 23.53
CA MET A 1 10.85 -17.67 22.64
C MET A 1 10.23 -17.67 21.26
N LYS A 2 10.08 -16.49 20.61
CA LYS A 2 9.67 -16.45 19.20
C LYS A 2 10.88 -16.81 18.35
N PRO A 3 10.71 -17.63 17.29
CA PRO A 3 11.82 -17.98 16.41
C PRO A 3 12.39 -16.70 15.76
N PRO A 4 13.71 -16.65 15.51
CA PRO A 4 14.32 -15.54 14.82
C PRO A 4 13.85 -15.52 13.36
N LEU A 5 13.03 -14.54 13.05
CA LEU A 5 12.53 -14.32 11.70
C LEU A 5 13.52 -13.45 10.91
N LYS A 6 13.77 -13.84 9.66
CA LYS A 6 14.57 -13.06 8.71
C LYS A 6 13.66 -12.39 7.69
N LYS A 7 13.89 -11.08 7.49
CA LYS A 7 13.17 -10.25 6.53
C LYS A 7 14.11 -9.89 5.38
N ILE A 8 13.68 -10.11 4.15
CA ILE A 8 14.34 -9.64 2.93
C ILE A 8 13.37 -8.71 2.20
N VAL A 9 13.80 -7.50 1.90
CA VAL A 9 13.02 -6.55 1.07
C VAL A 9 13.17 -6.98 -0.38
N LEU A 10 12.05 -7.26 -1.05
CA LEU A 10 12.01 -7.66 -2.46
C LEU A 10 11.79 -6.46 -3.37
N GLN A 11 10.89 -5.55 -2.96
CA GLN A 11 10.51 -4.39 -3.76
C GLN A 11 9.93 -3.30 -2.86
N SER A 12 10.24 -2.05 -3.17
CA SER A 12 9.52 -0.88 -2.67
C SER A 12 8.48 -0.43 -3.69
N PHE A 13 7.38 0.16 -3.22
CA PHE A 13 6.36 0.74 -4.08
C PHE A 13 5.72 1.94 -3.41
N ARG A 14 5.26 2.86 -4.23
CA ARG A 14 4.53 4.05 -3.80
C ARG A 14 3.04 3.86 -4.01
N GLU A 15 2.27 4.49 -3.15
CA GLU A 15 0.84 4.61 -3.29
C GLU A 15 0.47 6.06 -3.59
N ILE A 16 -0.51 6.24 -4.46
CA ILE A 16 -0.98 7.55 -4.91
C ILE A 16 -2.47 7.68 -4.60
N LEU A 17 -2.93 8.90 -4.33
CA LEU A 17 -4.35 9.21 -4.23
C LEU A 17 -4.90 9.37 -5.64
N VAL A 18 -6.03 8.71 -5.90
CA VAL A 18 -6.71 8.75 -7.20
C VAL A 18 -8.21 9.03 -7.02
N GLY A 19 -8.82 9.62 -8.04
CA GLY A 19 -10.25 9.83 -8.15
C GLY A 19 -10.76 9.59 -9.56
N GLY A 20 -12.04 9.38 -9.74
CA GLY A 20 -12.69 9.27 -11.04
C GLY A 20 -12.73 10.60 -11.79
N LYS A 21 -13.39 10.64 -12.96
CA LYS A 21 -13.42 11.81 -13.86
C LYS A 21 -14.06 13.05 -13.25
N THR A 22 -15.05 12.89 -12.36
CA THR A 22 -15.66 14.02 -11.63
C THR A 22 -14.65 14.77 -10.75
N PHE A 23 -13.57 14.12 -10.34
CA PHE A 23 -12.51 14.70 -9.54
C PHE A 23 -11.34 15.26 -10.38
N THR A 24 -11.49 15.39 -11.71
CA THR A 24 -10.42 15.89 -12.61
C THR A 24 -9.91 17.26 -12.19
N ALA A 25 -10.78 18.14 -11.68
CA ALA A 25 -10.38 19.46 -11.19
C ALA A 25 -9.38 19.38 -10.02
N LEU A 26 -9.39 18.28 -9.23
CA LEU A 26 -8.45 18.08 -8.14
C LEU A 26 -7.06 17.64 -8.64
N GLY A 27 -6.97 17.06 -9.84
CA GLY A 27 -5.69 16.65 -10.44
C GLY A 27 -4.74 17.81 -10.74
N SER A 28 -5.26 19.05 -10.83
CA SER A 28 -4.46 20.28 -11.00
C SER A 28 -4.13 20.98 -9.68
N GLN A 29 -4.54 20.42 -8.55
CA GLN A 29 -4.36 20.98 -7.22
C GLN A 29 -3.47 20.06 -6.37
N VAL A 30 -2.90 20.64 -5.32
CA VAL A 30 -2.18 19.89 -4.28
C VAL A 30 -3.01 19.96 -3.01
N LEU A 31 -3.61 18.84 -2.60
CA LEU A 31 -4.48 18.79 -1.43
C LEU A 31 -3.69 18.44 -0.16
N SER A 32 -4.09 19.03 0.96
CA SER A 32 -3.72 18.51 2.28
C SER A 32 -4.59 17.29 2.63
N LEU A 33 -4.11 16.44 3.55
CA LEU A 33 -4.92 15.32 4.05
C LEU A 33 -6.23 15.78 4.72
N ALA A 34 -6.25 16.98 5.30
CA ALA A 34 -7.45 17.56 5.88
C ALA A 34 -8.52 17.84 4.82
N GLU A 35 -8.13 18.30 3.64
CA GLU A 35 -9.04 18.56 2.53
C GLU A 35 -9.55 17.25 1.90
N VAL A 36 -8.74 16.20 1.87
CA VAL A 36 -9.14 14.86 1.37
C VAL A 36 -10.38 14.34 2.13
N LYS A 37 -10.50 14.63 3.43
CA LYS A 37 -11.67 14.24 4.25
C LYS A 37 -13.00 14.84 3.79
N ASN A 38 -13.01 15.86 2.95
CA ASN A 38 -14.22 16.45 2.39
C ASN A 38 -14.80 15.64 1.21
N TYR A 39 -14.13 14.56 0.81
CA TYR A 39 -14.52 13.71 -0.31
C TYR A 39 -14.79 12.28 0.17
N PRO A 40 -15.72 11.57 -0.47
CA PRO A 40 -15.95 10.16 -0.15
C PRO A 40 -14.67 9.34 -0.33
N MET A 41 -14.36 8.48 0.64
CA MET A 41 -13.17 7.64 0.64
C MET A 41 -13.52 6.16 0.52
N ILE A 42 -12.82 5.48 -0.38
CA ILE A 42 -12.89 4.02 -0.57
C ILE A 42 -11.65 3.40 0.05
N CYS A 43 -11.81 2.49 0.98
CA CYS A 43 -10.71 1.80 1.66
C CYS A 43 -10.93 0.29 1.71
N LEU A 44 -9.88 -0.45 2.01
CA LEU A 44 -10.01 -1.85 2.45
C LEU A 44 -10.60 -1.92 3.85
N GLY A 45 -11.17 -3.07 4.22
CA GLY A 45 -11.74 -3.32 5.55
C GLY A 45 -10.72 -3.06 6.68
N ARG A 46 -11.25 -2.66 7.83
CA ARG A 46 -10.47 -2.15 8.99
C ARG A 46 -9.49 -3.17 9.59
N GLU A 47 -9.74 -4.46 9.38
CA GLU A 47 -8.89 -5.57 9.82
C GLU A 47 -7.63 -5.74 8.97
N THR A 48 -7.55 -5.07 7.81
CA THR A 48 -6.42 -5.21 6.89
C THR A 48 -5.21 -4.38 7.31
N MET A 49 -4.01 -4.90 7.04
CA MET A 49 -2.76 -4.16 7.25
C MET A 49 -2.68 -2.87 6.41
N THR A 50 -3.35 -2.85 5.26
CA THR A 50 -3.41 -1.68 4.39
C THR A 50 -4.26 -0.57 5.02
N TYR A 51 -5.43 -0.89 5.56
CA TYR A 51 -6.22 0.08 6.32
C TYR A 51 -5.44 0.62 7.52
N GLN A 52 -4.79 -0.26 8.29
CA GLN A 52 -3.99 0.15 9.45
C GLN A 52 -2.84 1.09 9.05
N PHE A 53 -2.21 0.84 7.90
CA PHE A 53 -1.17 1.71 7.36
C PHE A 53 -1.71 3.12 7.08
N TYR A 54 -2.83 3.26 6.38
CA TYR A 54 -3.43 4.57 6.11
C TYR A 54 -3.99 5.24 7.37
N SER A 55 -4.61 4.47 8.25
CA SER A 55 -5.08 4.99 9.54
C SER A 55 -3.93 5.60 10.34
N GLN A 56 -2.76 4.94 10.40
CA GLN A 56 -1.57 5.49 11.04
C GLN A 56 -1.02 6.72 10.30
N PHE A 57 -1.08 6.75 8.98
CA PHE A 57 -0.67 7.90 8.18
C PHE A 57 -1.54 9.12 8.51
N PHE A 58 -2.87 8.97 8.55
CA PHE A 58 -3.78 10.04 8.95
C PHE A 58 -3.57 10.48 10.41
N LEU A 59 -3.41 9.55 11.33
CA LEU A 59 -3.16 9.84 12.75
C LEU A 59 -1.87 10.66 12.98
N LYS A 60 -0.82 10.44 12.22
CA LYS A 60 0.41 11.25 12.28
C LYS A 60 0.17 12.72 11.94
N HIS A 61 -0.87 13.01 11.17
CA HIS A 61 -1.31 14.36 10.83
C HIS A 61 -2.48 14.84 11.72
N CYS A 62 -2.71 14.18 12.87
CA CYS A 62 -3.81 14.47 13.80
C CYS A 62 -5.21 14.36 13.15
N LEU A 63 -5.36 13.47 12.17
CA LEU A 63 -6.60 13.20 11.45
C LEU A 63 -7.04 11.75 11.68
N GLU A 64 -8.34 11.51 11.59
CA GLU A 64 -8.93 10.18 11.59
C GLU A 64 -9.35 9.78 10.17
N LEU A 65 -8.99 8.57 9.75
CA LEU A 65 -9.45 7.99 8.49
C LEU A 65 -10.84 7.38 8.69
N THR A 66 -11.83 7.96 8.02
CA THR A 66 -13.23 7.50 8.05
C THR A 66 -13.68 7.16 6.63
N PRO A 67 -13.57 5.89 6.19
CA PRO A 67 -14.03 5.51 4.85
C PRO A 67 -15.55 5.52 4.75
N ASP A 68 -16.07 5.96 3.59
CA ASP A 68 -17.48 5.89 3.23
C ASP A 68 -17.83 4.54 2.60
N THR A 69 -16.85 3.90 1.97
CA THR A 69 -16.99 2.59 1.34
C THR A 69 -15.84 1.69 1.74
N GLU A 70 -16.16 0.50 2.26
CA GLU A 70 -15.19 -0.54 2.56
C GLU A 70 -15.31 -1.69 1.56
N VAL A 71 -14.17 -2.19 1.08
CA VAL A 71 -14.08 -3.33 0.15
C VAL A 71 -13.17 -4.42 0.71
N ALA A 72 -13.36 -5.65 0.24
CA ALA A 72 -12.62 -6.79 0.74
C ALA A 72 -11.20 -6.89 0.14
N THR A 73 -11.02 -6.48 -1.12
CA THR A 73 -9.76 -6.69 -1.87
C THR A 73 -9.38 -5.46 -2.69
N THR A 74 -8.08 -5.28 -2.92
CA THR A 74 -7.54 -4.11 -3.64
C THR A 74 -8.02 -4.00 -5.09
N ASP A 75 -8.28 -5.13 -5.76
CA ASP A 75 -8.77 -5.16 -7.14
C ASP A 75 -10.18 -4.57 -7.29
N GLN A 76 -10.97 -4.53 -6.20
CA GLN A 76 -12.28 -3.89 -6.19
C GLN A 76 -12.20 -2.35 -6.16
N ILE A 77 -11.11 -1.77 -5.71
CA ILE A 77 -10.98 -0.32 -5.52
C ILE A 77 -11.01 0.41 -6.87
N LEU A 78 -10.16 0.00 -7.83
CA LEU A 78 -10.04 0.69 -9.12
C LEU A 78 -11.37 0.75 -9.90
N PRO A 79 -12.19 -0.32 -10.01
CA PRO A 79 -13.52 -0.24 -10.59
C PRO A 79 -14.44 0.78 -9.90
N LEU A 80 -14.42 0.86 -8.57
CA LEU A 80 -15.25 1.80 -7.83
C LEU A 80 -14.82 3.25 -8.05
N VAL A 81 -13.52 3.52 -8.09
CA VAL A 81 -12.97 4.84 -8.44
C VAL A 81 -13.38 5.25 -9.85
N LYS A 82 -13.27 4.34 -10.83
CA LYS A 82 -13.72 4.58 -12.23
C LYS A 82 -15.21 4.89 -12.31
N ASN A 83 -16.01 4.33 -11.42
CA ASN A 83 -17.45 4.57 -11.32
C ASN A 83 -17.80 5.71 -10.35
N GLU A 84 -16.84 6.58 -10.01
CA GLU A 84 -17.06 7.87 -9.35
C GLU A 84 -17.54 7.75 -7.87
N LEU A 85 -17.32 6.59 -7.20
CA LEU A 85 -17.80 6.38 -5.83
C LEU A 85 -16.97 7.13 -4.79
N GLY A 86 -15.79 7.64 -5.15
CA GLY A 86 -14.94 8.39 -4.24
C GLY A 86 -13.46 8.34 -4.60
N LEU A 87 -12.65 8.85 -3.68
CA LEU A 87 -11.19 8.82 -3.75
C LEU A 87 -10.66 7.55 -3.11
N ALA A 88 -9.49 7.09 -3.56
CA ALA A 88 -8.82 5.96 -2.96
C ALA A 88 -7.30 6.08 -3.08
N PHE A 89 -6.59 5.42 -2.17
CA PHE A 89 -5.17 5.16 -2.34
C PHE A 89 -4.97 3.84 -3.09
N LEU A 90 -4.11 3.87 -4.10
CA LEU A 90 -3.73 2.69 -4.89
C LEU A 90 -2.23 2.66 -5.14
N PRO A 91 -1.62 1.47 -5.22
CA PRO A 91 -0.28 1.35 -5.77
C PRO A 91 -0.20 2.00 -7.16
N GLU A 92 0.80 2.87 -7.36
CA GLU A 92 0.99 3.64 -8.60
C GLU A 92 0.90 2.73 -9.85
N LYS A 93 1.54 1.56 -9.80
CA LYS A 93 1.52 0.58 -10.89
C LYS A 93 0.13 0.06 -11.27
N ILE A 94 -0.79 -0.04 -10.30
CA ILE A 94 -2.17 -0.49 -10.56
C ILE A 94 -2.98 0.62 -11.23
N ALA A 95 -2.69 1.87 -10.89
CA ALA A 95 -3.39 3.04 -11.41
C ALA A 95 -2.88 3.51 -12.78
N GLU A 96 -1.64 3.18 -13.14
CA GLU A 96 -0.89 3.72 -14.28
C GLU A 96 -1.66 3.62 -15.62
N GLU A 97 -2.21 2.45 -15.94
CA GLU A 97 -2.95 2.25 -17.19
C GLU A 97 -4.25 3.07 -17.23
N ALA A 98 -4.97 3.13 -16.12
CA ALA A 98 -6.22 3.87 -16.02
C ALA A 98 -5.99 5.40 -16.08
N ILE A 99 -4.88 5.88 -15.52
CA ILE A 99 -4.44 7.28 -15.64
C ILE A 99 -4.09 7.59 -17.10
N ALA A 100 -3.29 6.73 -17.75
CA ALA A 100 -2.91 6.93 -19.16
C ALA A 100 -4.11 6.96 -20.10
N ARG A 101 -5.19 6.23 -19.78
CA ARG A 101 -6.45 6.23 -20.52
C ARG A 101 -7.41 7.35 -20.12
N HIS A 102 -7.02 8.24 -19.20
CA HIS A 102 -7.88 9.30 -18.65
C HIS A 102 -9.20 8.77 -18.04
N GLU A 103 -9.17 7.56 -17.49
CA GLU A 103 -10.33 6.97 -16.80
C GLU A 103 -10.40 7.41 -15.34
N ILE A 104 -9.25 7.72 -14.76
CA ILE A 104 -9.06 8.25 -13.41
C ILE A 104 -8.02 9.37 -13.44
N VAL A 105 -7.95 10.15 -12.37
CA VAL A 105 -6.97 11.23 -12.18
C VAL A 105 -6.16 10.98 -10.92
N GLN A 106 -4.85 11.22 -10.99
CA GLN A 106 -4.00 11.28 -9.80
C GLN A 106 -4.17 12.64 -9.13
N ILE A 107 -4.27 12.64 -7.80
CA ILE A 107 -4.40 13.83 -6.97
C ILE A 107 -3.13 13.98 -6.16
N ALA A 108 -2.44 15.11 -6.31
CA ALA A 108 -1.23 15.39 -5.57
C ALA A 108 -1.54 15.74 -4.11
N LEU A 109 -0.73 15.25 -3.17
CA LEU A 109 -0.83 15.56 -1.76
C LEU A 109 0.34 16.41 -1.29
N GLN A 110 0.06 17.35 -0.36
CA GLN A 110 1.10 18.09 0.36
C GLN A 110 1.93 17.14 1.24
N ASP A 111 1.26 16.17 1.85
CA ASP A 111 1.83 15.17 2.74
C ASP A 111 2.13 13.91 1.93
N PRO A 112 3.40 13.59 1.65
CA PRO A 112 3.72 12.42 0.84
C PRO A 112 3.35 11.13 1.57
N VAL A 113 2.65 10.24 0.87
CA VAL A 113 2.35 8.90 1.39
C VAL A 113 3.67 8.14 1.60
N PRO A 114 3.91 7.55 2.78
CA PRO A 114 5.12 6.79 3.02
C PRO A 114 5.26 5.60 2.06
N GLU A 115 6.49 5.35 1.61
CA GLU A 115 6.78 4.21 0.74
C GLU A 115 6.52 2.89 1.47
N ARG A 116 5.98 1.90 0.75
CA ARG A 116 5.71 0.55 1.25
C ARG A 116 6.66 -0.46 0.63
N GLN A 117 6.81 -1.59 1.31
CA GLN A 117 7.72 -2.65 0.89
C GLN A 117 7.01 -4.00 0.82
N ILE A 118 7.31 -4.75 -0.24
CA ILE A 118 7.03 -6.18 -0.31
C ILE A 118 8.25 -6.90 0.24
N CYS A 119 8.02 -7.77 1.23
CA CYS A 119 9.09 -8.45 1.92
C CYS A 119 8.84 -9.95 1.95
N MET A 120 9.91 -10.73 1.81
CA MET A 120 9.92 -12.14 2.14
C MET A 120 10.35 -12.31 3.60
N VAL A 121 9.56 -13.04 4.38
CA VAL A 121 9.86 -13.34 5.78
C VAL A 121 9.89 -14.85 5.96
N TYR A 122 10.92 -15.38 6.62
CA TYR A 122 11.04 -16.79 6.91
C TYR A 122 11.76 -17.03 8.24
N ASP A 123 11.49 -18.20 8.83
CA ASP A 123 12.15 -18.66 10.04
C ASP A 123 13.55 -19.20 9.70
N VAL A 124 14.58 -18.76 10.42
CA VAL A 124 15.96 -19.20 10.20
C VAL A 124 16.35 -20.44 11.03
N GLU A 125 15.59 -20.76 12.07
CA GLU A 125 15.83 -21.94 12.90
C GLU A 125 15.26 -23.22 12.26
N HIS A 126 14.23 -23.08 11.40
CA HIS A 126 13.66 -24.21 10.70
C HIS A 126 14.25 -24.33 9.29
N SER A 127 14.79 -25.52 8.99
CA SER A 127 15.30 -25.78 7.65
C SER A 127 14.17 -25.73 6.62
N LEU A 128 14.34 -24.88 5.61
CA LEU A 128 13.40 -24.81 4.48
C LEU A 128 13.40 -26.16 3.73
N ASN A 129 12.21 -26.68 3.44
CA ASN A 129 12.09 -27.85 2.56
C ASN A 129 12.57 -27.52 1.13
N ALA A 130 12.81 -28.54 0.31
CA ALA A 130 13.38 -28.36 -1.03
C ALA A 130 12.56 -27.41 -1.92
N PRO A 131 11.20 -27.51 -2.02
CA PRO A 131 10.39 -26.58 -2.81
C PRO A 131 10.51 -25.13 -2.32
N THR A 132 10.44 -24.90 -1.01
CA THR A 132 10.55 -23.54 -0.44
C THR A 132 11.92 -22.92 -0.70
N ARG A 133 12.98 -23.73 -0.65
CA ARG A 133 14.34 -23.28 -0.98
C ARG A 133 14.48 -22.91 -2.44
N GLN A 134 13.89 -23.70 -3.36
CA GLN A 134 13.86 -23.38 -4.78
C GLN A 134 13.10 -22.10 -5.06
N LEU A 135 11.91 -21.92 -4.45
CA LEU A 135 11.13 -20.69 -4.57
C LEU A 135 11.92 -19.47 -4.06
N LYS A 136 12.54 -19.57 -2.89
CA LYS A 136 13.41 -18.51 -2.37
C LYS A 136 14.52 -18.14 -3.37
N ASN A 137 15.22 -19.15 -3.93
CA ASN A 137 16.28 -18.91 -4.88
C ASN A 137 15.77 -18.27 -6.18
N LEU A 138 14.60 -18.67 -6.67
CA LEU A 138 13.95 -18.05 -7.85
C LEU A 138 13.63 -16.57 -7.59
N ILE A 139 13.02 -16.27 -6.44
CA ILE A 139 12.64 -14.90 -6.07
C ILE A 139 13.89 -14.01 -5.96
N LEU A 140 15.00 -14.53 -5.44
CA LEU A 140 16.24 -13.79 -5.26
C LEU A 140 17.14 -13.78 -6.50
N GLY A 141 16.66 -14.30 -7.65
CA GLY A 141 17.42 -14.30 -8.91
C GLY A 141 18.67 -15.17 -8.89
N GLY A 142 18.74 -16.17 -8.03
CA GLY A 142 19.88 -17.07 -7.91
C GLY A 142 21.15 -16.43 -7.31
N SER A 143 21.13 -15.16 -6.97
CA SER A 143 22.28 -14.43 -6.38
C SER A 143 22.08 -14.29 -4.88
N VAL A 144 22.92 -14.95 -4.11
CA VAL A 144 22.95 -14.80 -2.64
C VAL A 144 23.82 -13.59 -2.32
N GLU A 145 23.23 -12.41 -2.14
CA GLU A 145 23.93 -11.33 -1.46
C GLU A 145 23.83 -11.49 0.07
N PRO A 146 24.88 -11.12 0.82
CA PRO A 146 24.90 -11.27 2.27
C PRO A 146 23.92 -10.29 2.94
N GLU A 147 23.06 -10.88 3.69
CA GLU A 147 21.87 -10.31 4.29
C GLU A 147 22.16 -9.48 5.55
N LYS A 148 21.64 -8.24 5.59
CA LYS A 148 21.53 -7.47 6.84
C LYS A 148 20.33 -8.00 7.65
N SER A 149 20.61 -8.55 8.83
CA SER A 149 19.58 -8.92 9.79
C SER A 149 18.88 -7.69 10.34
N VAL A 150 17.58 -7.56 10.11
CA VAL A 150 16.75 -6.52 10.71
C VAL A 150 15.97 -7.15 11.86
N ASP A 151 16.11 -6.59 13.07
CA ASP A 151 15.37 -7.03 14.26
C ASP A 151 13.89 -6.60 14.14
N ILE A 152 13.01 -7.58 13.97
CA ILE A 152 11.55 -7.37 13.75
C ILE A 152 10.80 -7.05 15.07
N ARG A 153 11.47 -6.62 16.13
CA ARG A 153 10.82 -6.33 17.42
C ARG A 153 9.91 -5.08 17.43
N VAL A 154 9.87 -4.31 16.33
CA VAL A 154 9.20 -3.00 16.28
C VAL A 154 7.70 -3.05 15.93
N TYR A 155 7.14 -4.20 15.56
CA TYR A 155 5.75 -4.30 15.11
C TYR A 155 4.80 -4.97 16.12
N LYS A 156 4.99 -4.69 17.43
CA LYS A 156 3.97 -4.97 18.45
C LYS A 156 3.70 -3.73 19.28
N LYS A 157 2.66 -3.02 18.91
CA LYS A 157 1.75 -2.34 19.84
C LYS A 157 0.38 -2.28 19.21
#